data_91ec9dac49ac821b33dee20a8d8430c3
#
_entry.id   91ec9dac49ac821b33dee20a8d8430c3
#
_cell.length_a   1.000
_cell.length_b   1.000
_cell.length_c   1.000
_cell.angle_alpha   90.00
_cell.angle_beta   90.00
_cell.angle_gamma   90.00
#
_symmetry.space_group_name_H-M   'P 1'
#
loop_
_entity.id
_entity.type
_entity.pdbx_description
1 polymer ?
#
loop_
_entity_poly.entity_id
_entity_poly.type
_entity_poly.pdbx_seq_one_letter_code
_entity_poly.pdbx_strand_id
1 'polypeptide(L)'
;MKNKLKQKFNESYREFSLYAVFRKLRYLYHLRPRWKKIVAFFKHYFGGLYNRFDTHHIFLFSGGLAFSLFTCIIPLVLIVFWILGNFLNSEEMELQIITLINTVIPYDDYANFTKDIIFNRVYEVIEFKNIAGIVGIAGLFFAASGFFSSMRTVLNKINGTDIDVNIFLGKLRDFLVILFAILLFFVSVLLFPILEVLKSIAANTPYLQFFNNAIFQNIFTILFSFLLMLVLNFMFYTFIPTVKIHKRSALVGALWTSFLWVGAKTAFGYYLSNFQTWGKIYGAYALIIVIAFWIYFTAAIFIIGAEIGKLFDERLNERIASEHARPEYLPPIK
;
A
#
# COMPACT_ATOMS: atom_id res chain seq x y z
N MET A 1 22.16 43.16 -6.03
CA MET A 1 22.15 42.18 -4.94
C MET A 1 21.37 40.92 -5.25
N LYS A 2 20.19 40.94 -5.91
CA LYS A 2 19.38 39.80 -6.32
C LYS A 2 20.07 38.80 -7.29
N ASN A 3 20.93 39.26 -8.21
CA ASN A 3 21.60 38.39 -9.17
C ASN A 3 22.75 37.56 -8.56
N LYS A 4 23.45 38.07 -7.54
CA LYS A 4 24.50 37.33 -6.84
C LYS A 4 23.93 36.21 -5.94
N LEU A 5 22.73 36.42 -5.38
CA LEU A 5 22.02 35.38 -4.62
C LEU A 5 21.48 34.27 -5.52
N LYS A 6 20.97 34.59 -6.72
CA LYS A 6 20.54 33.59 -7.69
C LYS A 6 21.70 32.76 -8.25
N GLN A 7 22.85 33.40 -8.47
CA GLN A 7 24.05 32.67 -8.89
C GLN A 7 24.58 31.73 -7.80
N LYS A 8 24.66 32.19 -6.53
CA LYS A 8 25.10 31.36 -5.40
C LYS A 8 24.11 30.23 -5.09
N PHE A 9 22.81 30.45 -5.29
CA PHE A 9 21.79 29.40 -5.16
C PHE A 9 21.88 28.36 -6.28
N ASN A 10 22.13 28.78 -7.52
CA ASN A 10 22.34 27.88 -8.67
C ASN A 10 23.67 27.10 -8.59
N GLU A 11 24.72 27.65 -8.03
CA GLU A 11 25.97 26.96 -7.79
C GLU A 11 25.84 25.94 -6.67
N SER A 12 25.16 26.27 -5.56
CA SER A 12 24.88 25.34 -4.47
C SER A 12 23.95 24.20 -4.90
N TYR A 13 22.96 24.48 -5.79
CA TYR A 13 22.09 23.47 -6.37
C TYR A 13 22.83 22.56 -7.37
N ARG A 14 23.87 23.06 -8.06
CA ARG A 14 24.74 22.25 -8.92
C ARG A 14 25.66 21.33 -8.13
N GLU A 15 26.10 21.72 -6.95
CA GLU A 15 26.94 20.87 -6.08
C GLU A 15 26.12 19.79 -5.38
N PHE A 16 24.86 20.03 -5.06
CA PHE A 16 23.94 19.05 -4.46
C PHE A 16 23.14 18.26 -5.52
N SER A 17 23.39 18.53 -6.80
CA SER A 17 22.75 17.82 -7.88
C SER A 17 23.22 16.36 -7.84
N LEU A 18 22.26 15.44 -7.93
CA LEU A 18 22.51 14.00 -8.16
C LEU A 18 23.57 13.75 -9.25
N TYR A 19 23.82 14.73 -10.11
CA TYR A 19 24.88 14.77 -11.12
C TYR A 19 26.30 14.76 -10.49
N ALA A 20 26.53 15.40 -9.35
CA ALA A 20 27.81 15.35 -8.65
C ALA A 20 28.06 13.98 -7.99
N VAL A 21 26.98 13.37 -7.45
CA VAL A 21 27.03 11.99 -6.94
C VAL A 21 27.27 11.01 -8.09
N PHE A 22 26.58 11.16 -9.22
CA PHE A 22 26.81 10.34 -10.43
C PHE A 22 28.18 10.57 -11.06
N ARG A 23 28.76 11.77 -10.98
CA ARG A 23 30.12 12.07 -11.46
C ARG A 23 31.18 11.43 -10.57
N LYS A 24 30.99 11.42 -9.25
CA LYS A 24 31.86 10.75 -8.29
C LYS A 24 31.77 9.22 -8.42
N LEU A 25 30.58 8.69 -8.66
CA LEU A 25 30.34 7.28 -8.98
C LEU A 25 30.97 6.89 -10.35
N ARG A 26 31.01 7.81 -11.32
CA ARG A 26 31.67 7.60 -12.62
C ARG A 26 33.19 7.44 -12.47
N TYR A 27 33.79 8.09 -11.48
CA TYR A 27 35.23 7.94 -11.17
C TYR A 27 35.54 6.56 -10.55
N LEU A 28 34.64 6.01 -9.74
CA LEU A 28 34.72 4.65 -9.19
C LEU A 28 34.47 3.54 -10.24
N TYR A 29 33.95 3.92 -11.40
CA TYR A 29 33.63 3.03 -12.52
C TYR A 29 34.87 2.36 -13.16
N HIS A 30 36.06 2.91 -12.97
CA HIS A 30 37.27 2.35 -13.56
C HIS A 30 37.93 1.21 -12.75
N LEU A 31 37.48 0.92 -11.53
CA LEU A 31 38.29 0.14 -10.59
C LEU A 31 37.98 -1.36 -10.48
N ARG A 32 36.81 -1.90 -10.84
CA ARG A 32 36.58 -3.37 -10.88
C ARG A 32 35.28 -3.76 -11.64
N PRO A 33 35.27 -4.92 -12.35
CA PRO A 33 34.10 -5.34 -13.12
C PRO A 33 32.82 -5.63 -12.26
N ARG A 34 33.00 -5.96 -10.98
CA ARG A 34 31.87 -6.14 -10.03
C ARG A 34 31.19 -4.83 -9.66
N TRP A 35 31.95 -3.76 -9.45
CA TRP A 35 31.44 -2.42 -9.14
C TRP A 35 30.66 -1.82 -10.33
N LYS A 36 31.10 -2.08 -11.55
CA LYS A 36 30.37 -1.65 -12.77
C LYS A 36 28.94 -2.22 -12.80
N LYS A 37 28.77 -3.48 -12.42
CA LYS A 37 27.44 -4.12 -12.36
C LYS A 37 26.57 -3.51 -11.27
N ILE A 38 27.14 -3.19 -10.10
CA ILE A 38 26.42 -2.56 -8.98
C ILE A 38 26.00 -1.15 -9.35
N VAL A 39 26.90 -0.34 -9.89
CA VAL A 39 26.58 1.04 -10.31
C VAL A 39 25.53 1.05 -11.43
N ALA A 40 25.64 0.15 -12.39
CA ALA A 40 24.63 -0.01 -13.45
C ALA A 40 23.27 -0.43 -12.88
N PHE A 41 23.26 -1.29 -11.86
CA PHE A 41 22.03 -1.68 -11.15
C PHE A 41 21.37 -0.46 -10.48
N PHE A 42 22.12 0.26 -9.66
CA PHE A 42 21.60 1.45 -8.97
C PHE A 42 21.16 2.54 -9.95
N LYS A 43 21.94 2.80 -11.00
CA LYS A 43 21.59 3.76 -12.04
C LYS A 43 20.28 3.37 -12.76
N HIS A 44 20.10 2.09 -13.07
CA HIS A 44 18.88 1.62 -13.74
C HIS A 44 17.66 1.80 -12.85
N TYR A 45 17.71 1.36 -11.59
CA TYR A 45 16.54 1.43 -10.70
C TYR A 45 16.31 2.84 -10.16
N PHE A 46 17.30 3.49 -9.57
CA PHE A 46 17.11 4.83 -8.99
C PHE A 46 17.02 5.92 -10.04
N GLY A 47 17.87 5.87 -11.07
CA GLY A 47 17.81 6.84 -12.18
C GLY A 47 16.57 6.63 -13.04
N GLY A 48 16.20 5.38 -13.31
CA GLY A 48 14.96 5.04 -14.02
C GLY A 48 13.73 5.49 -13.24
N LEU A 49 13.69 5.20 -11.94
CA LEU A 49 12.58 5.62 -11.08
C LEU A 49 12.46 7.15 -11.00
N TYR A 50 13.59 7.86 -10.83
CA TYR A 50 13.60 9.32 -10.81
C TYR A 50 13.00 9.94 -12.08
N ASN A 51 13.40 9.46 -13.26
CA ASN A 51 12.83 9.95 -14.53
C ASN A 51 11.32 9.66 -14.63
N ARG A 52 10.86 8.54 -14.07
CA ARG A 52 9.44 8.15 -14.11
C ARG A 52 8.57 8.93 -13.13
N PHE A 53 9.15 9.51 -12.07
CA PHE A 53 8.40 10.39 -11.17
C PHE A 53 7.74 11.53 -11.93
N ASP A 54 8.45 12.09 -12.90
CA ASP A 54 7.98 13.24 -13.68
C ASP A 54 7.21 12.78 -14.93
N THR A 55 7.74 11.85 -15.71
CA THR A 55 7.12 11.38 -16.97
C THR A 55 5.81 10.63 -16.76
N HIS A 56 5.68 9.87 -15.69
CA HIS A 56 4.46 9.11 -15.35
C HIS A 56 3.58 9.83 -14.32
N HIS A 57 3.93 11.08 -13.94
CA HIS A 57 3.14 11.88 -13.00
C HIS A 57 2.73 11.10 -11.74
N ILE A 58 3.68 10.39 -11.11
CA ILE A 58 3.40 9.46 -10.01
C ILE A 58 2.57 10.11 -8.90
N PHE A 59 2.89 11.35 -8.52
CA PHE A 59 2.16 12.06 -7.47
C PHE A 59 0.71 12.40 -7.86
N LEU A 60 0.47 12.73 -9.14
CA LEU A 60 -0.88 13.00 -9.64
C LEU A 60 -1.73 11.72 -9.64
N PHE A 61 -1.18 10.62 -10.15
CA PHE A 61 -1.86 9.33 -10.13
C PHE A 61 -2.09 8.80 -8.71
N SER A 62 -1.14 9.05 -7.80
CA SER A 62 -1.32 8.73 -6.38
C SER A 62 -2.49 9.49 -5.77
N GLY A 63 -2.65 10.77 -6.11
CA GLY A 63 -3.79 11.59 -5.68
C GLY A 63 -5.12 11.06 -6.23
N GLY A 64 -5.18 10.72 -7.51
CA GLY A 64 -6.38 10.13 -8.14
C GLY A 64 -6.77 8.79 -7.55
N LEU A 65 -5.77 7.91 -7.33
CA LEU A 65 -5.99 6.61 -6.70
C LEU A 65 -6.41 6.74 -5.23
N ALA A 66 -5.77 7.66 -4.50
CA ALA A 66 -6.11 7.96 -3.11
C ALA A 66 -7.54 8.51 -2.99
N PHE A 67 -7.95 9.42 -3.88
CA PHE A 67 -9.32 9.93 -3.90
C PHE A 67 -10.34 8.82 -4.18
N SER A 68 -10.05 7.95 -5.14
CA SER A 68 -10.93 6.80 -5.45
C SER A 68 -11.05 5.83 -4.27
N LEU A 69 -9.96 5.62 -3.51
CA LEU A 69 -10.00 4.80 -2.29
C LEU A 69 -10.75 5.52 -1.16
N PHE A 70 -10.55 6.84 -1.02
CA PHE A 70 -11.22 7.64 0.00
C PHE A 70 -12.74 7.64 -0.19
N THR A 71 -13.24 7.68 -1.43
CA THR A 71 -14.67 7.59 -1.72
C THR A 71 -15.32 6.27 -1.28
N CYS A 72 -14.52 5.19 -1.14
CA CYS A 72 -15.00 3.91 -0.60
C CYS A 72 -15.29 3.95 0.91
N ILE A 73 -14.71 4.91 1.64
CA ILE A 73 -14.87 5.01 3.10
C ILE A 73 -16.32 5.32 3.47
N ILE A 74 -16.99 6.21 2.72
CA ILE A 74 -18.36 6.64 3.03
C ILE A 74 -19.33 5.45 3.04
N PRO A 75 -19.47 4.67 1.95
CA PRO A 75 -20.34 3.51 1.96
C PRO A 75 -19.88 2.41 2.94
N LEU A 76 -18.57 2.28 3.17
CA LEU A 76 -18.06 1.34 4.17
C LEU A 76 -18.52 1.71 5.59
N VAL A 77 -18.50 2.99 5.94
CA VAL A 77 -19.03 3.48 7.23
C VAL A 77 -20.53 3.18 7.34
N LEU A 78 -21.31 3.34 6.28
CA LEU A 78 -22.73 2.98 6.29
C LEU A 78 -22.95 1.48 6.54
N ILE A 79 -22.13 0.62 5.95
CA ILE A 79 -22.18 -0.83 6.18
C ILE A 79 -21.81 -1.15 7.63
N VAL A 80 -20.76 -0.52 8.17
CA VAL A 80 -20.40 -0.70 9.58
C VAL A 80 -21.55 -0.31 10.50
N PHE A 81 -22.19 0.82 10.26
CA PHE A 81 -23.36 1.22 11.03
C PHE A 81 -24.55 0.28 10.86
N TRP A 82 -24.79 -0.25 9.66
CA TRP A 82 -25.80 -1.28 9.44
C TRP A 82 -25.53 -2.55 10.25
N ILE A 83 -24.30 -3.03 10.23
CA ILE A 83 -23.87 -4.20 11.01
C ILE A 83 -24.06 -3.90 12.51
N LEU A 84 -23.52 -2.80 12.99
CA LEU A 84 -23.66 -2.38 14.39
C LEU A 84 -25.14 -2.25 14.78
N GLY A 85 -25.96 -1.61 13.95
CA GLY A 85 -27.39 -1.44 14.22
C GLY A 85 -28.20 -2.74 14.27
N ASN A 86 -27.71 -3.83 13.65
CA ASN A 86 -28.32 -5.15 13.77
C ASN A 86 -27.84 -5.92 15.01
N PHE A 87 -26.63 -5.68 15.49
CA PHE A 87 -26.06 -6.37 16.65
C PHE A 87 -26.21 -5.59 17.95
N LEU A 88 -26.41 -4.27 17.92
CA LEU A 88 -26.47 -3.37 19.09
C LEU A 88 -27.76 -3.47 19.92
N ASN A 89 -28.64 -4.41 19.62
CA ASN A 89 -29.83 -4.62 20.44
C ASN A 89 -29.56 -5.33 21.80
N SER A 90 -28.31 -5.54 22.18
CA SER A 90 -27.91 -6.11 23.47
C SER A 90 -27.03 -5.13 24.27
N GLU A 91 -27.36 -4.92 25.54
CA GLU A 91 -26.57 -4.13 26.50
C GLU A 91 -25.10 -4.58 26.56
N GLU A 92 -24.84 -5.87 26.34
CA GLU A 92 -23.50 -6.44 26.31
C GLU A 92 -22.63 -5.89 25.16
N MET A 93 -23.25 -5.63 24.01
CA MET A 93 -22.54 -5.10 22.84
C MET A 93 -22.21 -3.61 23.01
N GLU A 94 -23.11 -2.84 23.63
CA GLU A 94 -22.86 -1.44 23.98
C GLU A 94 -21.63 -1.31 24.89
N LEU A 95 -21.54 -2.15 25.92
CA LEU A 95 -20.39 -2.19 26.83
C LEU A 95 -19.10 -2.60 26.12
N GLN A 96 -19.15 -3.54 25.18
CA GLN A 96 -17.99 -3.95 24.39
C GLN A 96 -17.50 -2.82 23.50
N ILE A 97 -18.39 -2.06 22.85
CA ILE A 97 -18.03 -0.91 22.01
C ILE A 97 -17.42 0.20 22.87
N ILE A 98 -17.99 0.50 24.05
CA ILE A 98 -17.43 1.47 24.99
C ILE A 98 -16.00 1.05 25.41
N THR A 99 -15.82 -0.22 25.71
CA THR A 99 -14.53 -0.76 26.09
C THR A 99 -13.52 -0.65 24.93
N LEU A 100 -13.95 -0.93 23.70
CA LEU A 100 -13.13 -0.85 22.52
C LEU A 100 -12.72 0.59 22.22
N ILE A 101 -13.64 1.55 22.34
CA ILE A 101 -13.35 2.98 22.17
C ILE A 101 -12.33 3.43 23.22
N ASN A 102 -12.50 3.06 24.48
CA ASN A 102 -11.57 3.42 25.53
C ASN A 102 -10.19 2.78 25.34
N THR A 103 -10.11 1.59 24.73
CA THR A 103 -8.85 0.90 24.44
C THR A 103 -8.12 1.55 23.27
N VAL A 104 -8.85 1.99 22.24
CA VAL A 104 -8.28 2.59 21.02
C VAL A 104 -7.94 4.06 21.23
N ILE A 105 -8.73 4.76 22.05
CA ILE A 105 -8.57 6.19 22.35
C ILE A 105 -8.24 6.34 23.84
N PRO A 106 -6.95 6.35 24.24
CA PRO A 106 -6.54 6.37 25.63
C PRO A 106 -6.67 7.75 26.33
N TYR A 107 -7.51 8.63 25.80
CA TYR A 107 -7.78 9.97 26.34
C TYR A 107 -9.27 10.13 26.61
N ASP A 108 -9.66 10.26 27.87
CA ASP A 108 -11.06 10.24 28.33
C ASP A 108 -11.94 11.29 27.63
N ASP A 109 -11.46 12.50 27.43
CA ASP A 109 -12.21 13.57 26.76
C ASP A 109 -12.53 13.22 25.30
N TYR A 110 -11.56 12.67 24.57
CA TYR A 110 -11.76 12.25 23.18
C TYR A 110 -12.58 10.96 23.07
N ALA A 111 -12.40 10.04 24.02
CA ALA A 111 -13.18 8.81 24.09
C ALA A 111 -14.66 9.14 24.33
N ASN A 112 -14.98 10.02 25.26
CA ASN A 112 -16.34 10.45 25.55
C ASN A 112 -16.96 11.20 24.36
N PHE A 113 -16.26 12.14 23.75
CA PHE A 113 -16.71 12.83 22.54
C PHE A 113 -16.98 11.86 21.39
N THR A 114 -16.12 10.85 21.22
CA THR A 114 -16.29 9.81 20.20
C THR A 114 -17.47 8.92 20.49
N LYS A 115 -17.70 8.55 21.75
CA LYS A 115 -18.88 7.79 22.19
C LYS A 115 -20.17 8.55 21.87
N ASP A 116 -20.26 9.82 22.25
CA ASP A 116 -21.43 10.65 22.01
C ASP A 116 -21.76 10.74 20.52
N ILE A 117 -20.75 10.95 19.68
CA ILE A 117 -20.94 10.98 18.21
C ILE A 117 -21.40 9.61 17.70
N ILE A 118 -20.73 8.53 18.10
CA ILE A 118 -21.03 7.18 17.60
C ILE A 118 -22.43 6.77 18.04
N PHE A 119 -22.77 6.90 19.34
CA PHE A 119 -24.06 6.46 19.84
C PHE A 119 -25.21 7.31 19.30
N ASN A 120 -25.07 8.63 19.23
CA ASN A 120 -26.12 9.48 18.61
C ASN A 120 -26.34 9.11 17.14
N ARG A 121 -25.28 8.81 16.39
CA ARG A 121 -25.38 8.38 14.99
C ARG A 121 -25.88 6.94 14.85
N VAL A 122 -25.53 6.08 15.77
CA VAL A 122 -26.02 4.68 15.81
C VAL A 122 -27.50 4.65 16.03
N TYR A 123 -28.08 5.46 16.96
CA TYR A 123 -29.51 5.55 17.17
C TYR A 123 -30.26 6.08 15.93
N GLU A 124 -29.73 7.14 15.28
CA GLU A 124 -30.29 7.63 14.00
C GLU A 124 -30.25 6.55 12.91
N VAL A 125 -29.15 5.75 12.85
CA VAL A 125 -28.99 4.71 11.82
C VAL A 125 -29.77 3.44 12.13
N ILE A 126 -30.04 3.11 13.41
CA ILE A 126 -30.91 1.99 13.77
C ILE A 126 -32.33 2.20 13.20
N GLU A 127 -32.84 3.43 13.18
CA GLU A 127 -34.11 3.77 12.58
C GLU A 127 -34.11 3.53 11.05
N PHE A 128 -33.01 3.86 10.38
CA PHE A 128 -32.84 3.73 8.93
C PHE A 128 -31.92 2.57 8.51
N LYS A 129 -31.63 1.63 9.42
CA LYS A 129 -30.60 0.58 9.21
C LYS A 129 -30.73 -0.19 7.88
N ASN A 130 -31.94 -0.56 7.49
CA ASN A 130 -32.14 -1.34 6.27
C ASN A 130 -31.81 -0.51 5.01
N ILE A 131 -32.16 0.78 5.00
CA ILE A 131 -31.85 1.70 3.91
C ILE A 131 -30.33 1.96 3.89
N ALA A 132 -29.72 2.20 5.05
CA ALA A 132 -28.28 2.41 5.17
C ALA A 132 -27.47 1.20 4.70
N GLY A 133 -27.93 -0.03 5.00
CA GLY A 133 -27.33 -1.25 4.51
C GLY A 133 -27.38 -1.39 2.99
N ILE A 134 -28.57 -1.19 2.40
CA ILE A 134 -28.73 -1.28 0.93
C ILE A 134 -27.92 -0.20 0.23
N VAL A 135 -28.02 1.05 0.68
CA VAL A 135 -27.26 2.19 0.10
C VAL A 135 -25.77 2.00 0.32
N GLY A 136 -25.33 1.51 1.48
CA GLY A 136 -23.95 1.21 1.78
C GLY A 136 -23.37 0.12 0.88
N ILE A 137 -24.08 -1.01 0.69
CA ILE A 137 -23.62 -2.11 -0.17
C ILE A 137 -23.57 -1.65 -1.63
N ALA A 138 -24.65 -1.02 -2.14
CA ALA A 138 -24.67 -0.53 -3.52
C ALA A 138 -23.61 0.54 -3.76
N GLY A 139 -23.46 1.50 -2.82
CA GLY A 139 -22.47 2.56 -2.88
C GLY A 139 -21.04 2.03 -2.81
N LEU A 140 -20.77 1.03 -1.96
CA LEU A 140 -19.45 0.40 -1.88
C LEU A 140 -19.11 -0.35 -3.17
N PHE A 141 -20.05 -1.05 -3.76
CA PHE A 141 -19.85 -1.72 -5.03
C PHE A 141 -19.51 -0.73 -6.15
N PHE A 142 -20.23 0.40 -6.20
CA PHE A 142 -19.96 1.46 -7.16
C PHE A 142 -18.59 2.13 -6.93
N ALA A 143 -18.28 2.53 -5.69
CA ALA A 143 -17.02 3.16 -5.32
C ALA A 143 -15.81 2.22 -5.54
N ALA A 144 -15.93 0.95 -5.13
CA ALA A 144 -14.89 -0.05 -5.35
C ALA A 144 -14.65 -0.31 -6.85
N SER A 145 -15.71 -0.35 -7.67
CA SER A 145 -15.58 -0.45 -9.13
C SER A 145 -14.77 0.73 -9.70
N GLY A 146 -15.02 1.96 -9.20
CA GLY A 146 -14.25 3.16 -9.55
C GLY A 146 -12.80 3.07 -9.13
N PHE A 147 -12.52 2.60 -7.92
CA PHE A 147 -11.18 2.40 -7.41
C PHE A 147 -10.37 1.40 -8.24
N PHE A 148 -10.93 0.22 -8.55
CA PHE A 148 -10.24 -0.76 -9.38
C PHE A 148 -10.06 -0.31 -10.83
N SER A 149 -10.99 0.48 -11.37
CA SER A 149 -10.84 1.14 -12.66
C SER A 149 -9.66 2.13 -12.65
N SER A 150 -9.55 2.94 -11.60
CA SER A 150 -8.41 3.86 -11.40
C SER A 150 -7.08 3.11 -11.28
N MET A 151 -7.03 2.03 -10.49
CA MET A 151 -5.84 1.17 -10.41
C MET A 151 -5.45 0.59 -11.77
N ARG A 152 -6.43 0.12 -12.54
CA ARG A 152 -6.19 -0.43 -13.89
C ARG A 152 -5.62 0.62 -14.81
N THR A 153 -6.18 1.81 -14.84
CA THR A 153 -5.70 2.93 -15.66
C THR A 153 -4.25 3.26 -15.32
N VAL A 154 -3.92 3.36 -14.04
CA VAL A 154 -2.55 3.65 -13.58
C VAL A 154 -1.59 2.53 -13.98
N LEU A 155 -1.94 1.26 -13.71
CA LEU A 155 -1.07 0.12 -14.03
C LEU A 155 -0.91 -0.07 -15.54
N ASN A 156 -1.94 0.18 -16.35
CA ASN A 156 -1.85 0.15 -17.80
C ASN A 156 -0.91 1.26 -18.31
N LYS A 157 -1.03 2.47 -17.77
CA LYS A 157 -0.15 3.60 -18.11
C LYS A 157 1.31 3.30 -17.81
N ILE A 158 1.62 2.74 -16.63
CA ILE A 158 2.96 2.29 -16.25
C ILE A 158 3.50 1.26 -17.25
N ASN A 159 2.63 0.37 -17.75
CA ASN A 159 3.03 -0.65 -18.70
C ASN A 159 3.04 -0.17 -20.16
N GLY A 160 2.71 1.09 -20.42
CA GLY A 160 2.73 1.67 -21.75
C GLY A 160 1.60 1.13 -22.65
N THR A 161 0.45 0.82 -22.08
CA THR A 161 -0.66 0.20 -22.77
C THR A 161 -1.92 1.05 -22.60
N ASP A 162 -2.50 1.48 -23.71
CA ASP A 162 -3.78 2.18 -23.77
C ASP A 162 -4.90 1.28 -24.35
N ILE A 163 -4.85 -0.04 -24.04
CA ILE A 163 -5.84 -0.98 -24.55
C ILE A 163 -7.12 -0.88 -23.71
N ASP A 164 -8.20 -0.47 -24.35
CA ASP A 164 -9.54 -0.60 -23.79
C ASP A 164 -9.99 -2.04 -23.73
N VAL A 165 -10.32 -2.50 -22.54
CA VAL A 165 -10.89 -3.83 -22.33
C VAL A 165 -12.38 -3.77 -22.44
N ASN A 166 -12.98 -4.87 -22.91
CA ASN A 166 -14.41 -5.09 -22.75
C ASN A 166 -14.82 -4.86 -21.28
N ILE A 167 -15.63 -3.82 -21.06
CA ILE A 167 -16.01 -3.29 -19.75
C ILE A 167 -16.56 -4.40 -18.84
N PHE A 168 -17.29 -5.37 -19.42
CA PHE A 168 -17.91 -6.45 -18.67
C PHE A 168 -16.87 -7.44 -18.08
N LEU A 169 -15.92 -7.88 -18.91
CA LEU A 169 -14.84 -8.77 -18.46
C LEU A 169 -13.91 -8.08 -17.46
N GLY A 170 -13.69 -6.78 -17.64
CA GLY A 170 -12.95 -5.96 -16.68
C GLY A 170 -13.62 -5.96 -15.30
N LYS A 171 -14.92 -5.69 -15.23
CA LYS A 171 -15.69 -5.68 -13.97
C LYS A 171 -15.76 -7.05 -13.30
N LEU A 172 -15.91 -8.14 -14.07
CA LEU A 172 -15.91 -9.49 -13.52
C LEU A 172 -14.57 -9.81 -12.84
N ARG A 173 -13.47 -9.42 -13.47
CA ARG A 173 -12.12 -9.59 -12.91
C ARG A 173 -11.93 -8.75 -11.66
N ASP A 174 -12.40 -7.51 -11.65
CA ASP A 174 -12.36 -6.64 -10.47
C ASP A 174 -13.12 -7.26 -9.30
N PHE A 175 -14.29 -7.85 -9.56
CA PHE A 175 -15.08 -8.54 -8.56
C PHE A 175 -14.32 -9.73 -7.93
N LEU A 176 -13.65 -10.55 -8.73
CA LEU A 176 -12.83 -11.65 -8.22
C LEU A 176 -11.66 -11.14 -7.36
N VAL A 177 -11.03 -10.03 -7.75
CA VAL A 177 -9.96 -9.39 -6.99
C VAL A 177 -10.48 -8.86 -5.64
N ILE A 178 -11.66 -8.24 -5.63
CA ILE A 178 -12.33 -7.79 -4.40
C ILE A 178 -12.60 -8.97 -3.47
N LEU A 179 -13.18 -10.04 -4.00
CA LEU A 179 -13.49 -11.23 -3.21
C LEU A 179 -12.25 -11.83 -2.56
N PHE A 180 -11.15 -11.88 -3.29
CA PHE A 180 -9.88 -12.36 -2.76
C PHE A 180 -9.28 -11.41 -1.71
N ALA A 181 -9.36 -10.08 -1.91
CA ALA A 181 -8.93 -9.09 -0.94
C ALA A 181 -9.73 -9.21 0.38
N ILE A 182 -11.05 -9.44 0.28
CA ILE A 182 -11.91 -9.71 1.43
C ILE A 182 -11.47 -11.00 2.14
N LEU A 183 -11.19 -12.07 1.39
CA LEU A 183 -10.70 -13.32 1.96
C LEU A 183 -9.39 -13.10 2.74
N LEU A 184 -8.43 -12.39 2.17
CA LEU A 184 -7.16 -12.05 2.85
C LEU A 184 -7.39 -11.20 4.10
N PHE A 185 -8.36 -10.27 4.06
CA PHE A 185 -8.75 -9.49 5.23
C PHE A 185 -9.25 -10.40 6.36
N PHE A 186 -10.16 -11.34 6.06
CA PHE A 186 -10.62 -12.29 7.07
C PHE A 186 -9.50 -13.17 7.62
N VAL A 187 -8.60 -13.65 6.77
CA VAL A 187 -7.40 -14.38 7.21
C VAL A 187 -6.55 -13.53 8.16
N SER A 188 -6.41 -12.24 7.88
CA SER A 188 -5.68 -11.30 8.77
C SER A 188 -6.37 -11.14 10.12
N VAL A 189 -7.69 -11.01 10.15
CA VAL A 189 -8.47 -10.86 11.39
C VAL A 189 -8.41 -12.13 12.25
N LEU A 190 -8.45 -13.31 11.63
CA LEU A 190 -8.39 -14.59 12.32
C LEU A 190 -7.01 -14.90 12.91
N LEU A 191 -5.97 -14.20 12.49
CA LEU A 191 -4.60 -14.44 12.98
C LEU A 191 -4.47 -14.27 14.49
N PHE A 192 -5.06 -13.22 15.08
CA PHE A 192 -4.96 -12.97 16.52
C PHE A 192 -5.61 -14.05 17.36
N PRO A 193 -6.88 -14.44 17.13
CA PRO A 193 -7.47 -15.59 17.83
C PRO A 193 -6.68 -16.89 17.68
N ILE A 194 -6.15 -17.17 16.49
CA ILE A 194 -5.33 -18.37 16.24
C ILE A 194 -4.06 -18.34 17.09
N LEU A 195 -3.38 -17.19 17.18
CA LEU A 195 -2.19 -17.04 18.01
C LEU A 195 -2.50 -17.22 19.50
N GLU A 196 -3.66 -16.75 20.00
CA GLU A 196 -4.08 -16.96 21.38
C GLU A 196 -4.36 -18.43 21.69
N VAL A 197 -5.04 -19.14 20.80
CA VAL A 197 -5.25 -20.58 20.91
C VAL A 197 -3.91 -21.33 20.91
N LEU A 198 -2.99 -20.98 20.02
CA LEU A 198 -1.66 -21.57 19.97
C LEU A 198 -0.87 -21.33 21.29
N LYS A 199 -0.97 -20.13 21.87
CA LYS A 199 -0.38 -19.83 23.19
C LYS A 199 -0.95 -20.71 24.30
N SER A 200 -2.26 -20.89 24.36
CA SER A 200 -2.93 -21.69 25.37
C SER A 200 -2.51 -23.16 25.27
N ILE A 201 -2.36 -23.68 24.06
CA ILE A 201 -1.85 -25.06 23.83
C ILE A 201 -0.37 -25.13 24.19
N ALA A 202 0.43 -24.14 23.84
CA ALA A 202 1.86 -24.08 24.10
C ALA A 202 2.19 -23.98 25.60
N ALA A 203 1.32 -23.38 26.41
CA ALA A 203 1.49 -23.28 27.84
C ALA A 203 1.56 -24.67 28.54
N ASN A 204 0.85 -25.65 27.96
CA ASN A 204 0.75 -27.01 28.49
C ASN A 204 1.69 -28.01 27.79
N THR A 205 2.47 -27.60 26.80
CA THR A 205 3.29 -28.47 25.96
C THR A 205 4.74 -27.98 25.91
N PRO A 206 5.72 -28.73 26.49
CA PRO A 206 7.11 -28.29 26.57
C PRO A 206 7.75 -27.94 25.21
N TYR A 207 7.40 -28.67 24.14
CA TYR A 207 7.95 -28.49 22.81
C TYR A 207 7.43 -27.23 22.08
N LEU A 208 6.35 -26.60 22.57
CA LEU A 208 5.72 -25.45 21.97
C LEU A 208 5.94 -24.15 22.76
N GLN A 209 6.73 -24.17 23.81
CA GLN A 209 6.99 -22.99 24.66
C GLN A 209 7.59 -21.80 23.90
N PHE A 210 8.23 -22.02 22.74
CA PHE A 210 8.74 -20.94 21.91
C PHE A 210 7.63 -19.99 21.41
N PHE A 211 6.38 -20.47 21.29
CA PHE A 211 5.23 -19.61 20.94
C PHE A 211 4.88 -18.58 22.02
N ASN A 212 5.29 -18.83 23.28
CA ASN A 212 5.09 -17.89 24.37
C ASN A 212 6.14 -16.78 24.43
N ASN A 213 7.19 -16.89 23.62
CA ASN A 213 8.22 -15.85 23.55
C ASN A 213 7.68 -14.61 22.80
N ALA A 214 7.68 -13.45 23.48
CA ALA A 214 7.22 -12.18 22.91
C ALA A 214 7.98 -11.79 21.62
N ILE A 215 9.28 -12.10 21.56
CA ILE A 215 10.10 -11.82 20.36
C ILE A 215 9.60 -12.66 19.19
N PHE A 216 9.34 -13.95 19.39
CA PHE A 216 8.80 -14.83 18.36
C PHE A 216 7.46 -14.33 17.84
N GLN A 217 6.55 -13.95 18.74
CA GLN A 217 5.23 -13.43 18.37
C GLN A 217 5.32 -12.15 17.55
N ASN A 218 6.18 -11.22 17.95
CA ASN A 218 6.40 -9.98 17.22
C ASN A 218 6.97 -10.24 15.81
N ILE A 219 7.99 -11.09 15.70
CA ILE A 219 8.58 -11.45 14.41
C ILE A 219 7.54 -12.16 13.54
N PHE A 220 6.79 -13.10 14.09
CA PHE A 220 5.74 -13.82 13.37
C PHE A 220 4.66 -12.86 12.84
N THR A 221 4.18 -11.94 13.68
CA THR A 221 3.15 -10.94 13.28
C THR A 221 3.65 -10.02 12.17
N ILE A 222 4.90 -9.55 12.26
CA ILE A 222 5.52 -8.70 11.22
C ILE A 222 5.66 -9.49 9.92
N LEU A 223 6.20 -10.71 9.98
CA LEU A 223 6.41 -11.54 8.80
C LEU A 223 5.10 -11.94 8.12
N PHE A 224 4.09 -12.29 8.91
CA PHE A 224 2.78 -12.64 8.40
C PHE A 224 2.09 -11.43 7.76
N SER A 225 2.12 -10.26 8.39
CA SER A 225 1.60 -9.01 7.81
C SER A 225 2.31 -8.66 6.51
N PHE A 226 3.64 -8.82 6.47
CA PHE A 226 4.43 -8.63 5.25
C PHE A 226 4.02 -9.60 4.14
N LEU A 227 3.83 -10.88 4.48
CA LEU A 227 3.42 -11.91 3.52
C LEU A 227 2.03 -11.65 2.96
N LEU A 228 1.06 -11.28 3.80
CA LEU A 228 -0.29 -10.91 3.35
C LEU A 228 -0.24 -9.73 2.39
N MET A 229 0.53 -8.70 2.72
CA MET A 229 0.68 -7.52 1.89
C MET A 229 1.37 -7.85 0.56
N LEU A 230 2.36 -8.74 0.59
CA LEU A 230 3.05 -9.25 -0.59
C LEU A 230 2.09 -10.01 -1.52
N VAL A 231 1.28 -10.92 -0.97
CA VAL A 231 0.31 -11.70 -1.75
C VAL A 231 -0.74 -10.79 -2.37
N LEU A 232 -1.26 -9.83 -1.60
CA LEU A 232 -2.25 -8.85 -2.08
C LEU A 232 -1.69 -8.00 -3.23
N ASN A 233 -0.51 -7.41 -3.06
CA ASN A 233 0.11 -6.58 -4.10
C ASN A 233 0.53 -7.39 -5.32
N PHE A 234 1.05 -8.62 -5.13
CA PHE A 234 1.37 -9.52 -6.24
C PHE A 234 0.12 -9.83 -7.07
N MET A 235 -1.01 -10.06 -6.41
CA MET A 235 -2.27 -10.27 -7.07
C MET A 235 -2.75 -9.03 -7.81
N PHE A 236 -2.68 -7.85 -7.20
CA PHE A 236 -3.04 -6.60 -7.86
C PHE A 236 -2.20 -6.35 -9.11
N TYR A 237 -0.90 -6.52 -9.05
CA TYR A 237 -0.01 -6.34 -10.21
C TYR A 237 -0.18 -7.39 -11.30
N THR A 238 -0.68 -8.58 -10.95
CA THR A 238 -0.86 -9.66 -11.92
C THR A 238 -2.23 -9.62 -12.60
N PHE A 239 -3.29 -9.33 -11.82
CA PHE A 239 -4.66 -9.49 -12.30
C PHE A 239 -5.36 -8.19 -12.68
N ILE A 240 -4.96 -7.03 -12.15
CA ILE A 240 -5.64 -5.77 -12.48
C ILE A 240 -5.24 -5.23 -13.86
N PRO A 241 -3.95 -5.24 -14.26
CA PRO A 241 -3.55 -4.74 -15.58
C PRO A 241 -4.19 -5.50 -16.72
N THR A 242 -4.43 -4.81 -17.83
CA THR A 242 -4.99 -5.42 -19.05
C THR A 242 -3.97 -6.32 -19.74
N VAL A 243 -2.70 -5.92 -19.71
CA VAL A 243 -1.59 -6.67 -20.31
C VAL A 243 -1.05 -7.71 -19.36
N LYS A 244 -0.61 -8.83 -19.94
CA LYS A 244 0.09 -9.87 -19.18
C LYS A 244 1.48 -9.37 -18.78
N ILE A 245 1.69 -9.19 -17.49
CA ILE A 245 2.99 -8.87 -16.91
C ILE A 245 3.71 -10.17 -16.54
N HIS A 246 5.02 -10.21 -16.70
CA HIS A 246 5.81 -11.35 -16.23
C HIS A 246 5.64 -11.52 -14.71
N LYS A 247 5.29 -12.73 -14.26
CA LYS A 247 5.10 -13.02 -12.83
C LYS A 247 6.29 -12.62 -11.96
N ARG A 248 7.51 -12.72 -12.50
CA ARG A 248 8.74 -12.28 -11.80
C ARG A 248 8.76 -10.78 -11.58
N SER A 249 8.32 -10.00 -12.56
CA SER A 249 8.24 -8.53 -12.49
C SER A 249 7.18 -8.08 -11.50
N ALA A 250 5.99 -8.72 -11.52
CA ALA A 250 4.93 -8.50 -10.55
C ALA A 250 5.38 -8.84 -9.11
N LEU A 251 6.14 -9.93 -8.93
CA LEU A 251 6.67 -10.33 -7.63
C LEU A 251 7.70 -9.32 -7.11
N VAL A 252 8.61 -8.83 -7.96
CA VAL A 252 9.60 -7.80 -7.57
C VAL A 252 8.88 -6.50 -7.18
N GLY A 253 7.89 -6.06 -7.95
CA GLY A 253 7.06 -4.91 -7.60
C GLY A 253 6.37 -5.10 -6.25
N ALA A 254 5.72 -6.24 -6.03
CA ALA A 254 5.02 -6.56 -4.79
C ALA A 254 5.96 -6.62 -3.57
N LEU A 255 7.17 -7.18 -3.72
CA LEU A 255 8.19 -7.20 -2.67
C LEU A 255 8.61 -5.77 -2.26
N TRP A 256 8.87 -4.91 -3.22
CA TRP A 256 9.24 -3.53 -2.94
C TRP A 256 8.09 -2.73 -2.33
N THR A 257 6.86 -2.90 -2.83
CA THR A 257 5.67 -2.28 -2.24
C THR A 257 5.50 -2.69 -0.78
N SER A 258 5.57 -3.99 -0.50
CA SER A 258 5.41 -4.51 0.86
C SER A 258 6.50 -4.02 1.80
N PHE A 259 7.74 -3.97 1.34
CA PHE A 259 8.88 -3.45 2.11
C PHE A 259 8.72 -1.95 2.40
N LEU A 260 8.40 -1.15 1.39
CA LEU A 260 8.18 0.29 1.53
C LEU A 260 6.97 0.58 2.44
N TRP A 261 5.91 -0.23 2.34
CA TRP A 261 4.72 -0.07 3.16
C TRP A 261 4.99 -0.36 4.65
N VAL A 262 5.75 -1.41 4.97
CA VAL A 262 6.16 -1.70 6.37
C VAL A 262 7.00 -0.55 6.91
N GLY A 263 7.96 -0.04 6.13
CA GLY A 263 8.76 1.12 6.51
C GLY A 263 7.91 2.38 6.72
N ALA A 264 7.00 2.66 5.80
CA ALA A 264 6.09 3.80 5.89
C ALA A 264 5.15 3.69 7.09
N LYS A 265 4.60 2.50 7.37
CA LYS A 265 3.77 2.23 8.56
C LYS A 265 4.53 2.58 9.84
N THR A 266 5.78 2.12 9.95
CA THR A 266 6.62 2.38 11.13
C THR A 266 6.94 3.87 11.27
N ALA A 267 7.34 4.52 10.17
CA ALA A 267 7.64 5.96 10.16
C ALA A 267 6.40 6.80 10.49
N PHE A 268 5.24 6.45 9.92
CA PHE A 268 3.98 7.14 10.16
C PHE A 268 3.49 6.95 11.60
N GLY A 269 3.61 5.75 12.16
CA GLY A 269 3.31 5.49 13.57
C GLY A 269 4.18 6.31 14.50
N TYR A 270 5.48 6.39 14.24
CA TYR A 270 6.41 7.25 14.97
C TYR A 270 6.03 8.74 14.85
N TYR A 271 5.66 9.19 13.65
CA TYR A 271 5.18 10.54 13.43
C TYR A 271 3.94 10.84 14.29
N LEU A 272 2.93 9.98 14.28
CA LEU A 272 1.70 10.16 15.03
C LEU A 272 1.95 10.18 16.56
N SER A 273 2.84 9.32 17.06
CA SER A 273 3.14 9.26 18.50
C SER A 273 3.86 10.51 19.02
N ASN A 274 4.63 11.19 18.17
CA ASN A 274 5.41 12.37 18.57
C ASN A 274 4.71 13.71 18.27
N PHE A 275 3.72 13.73 17.38
CA PHE A 275 3.04 14.96 16.94
C PHE A 275 1.57 15.01 17.40
N GLN A 276 1.32 14.75 18.67
CA GLN A 276 -0.02 14.81 19.29
C GLN A 276 -0.67 16.21 19.26
N THR A 277 0.12 17.25 19.00
CA THR A 277 -0.34 18.65 18.98
C THR A 277 -1.41 18.93 17.91
N TRP A 278 -1.42 18.17 16.82
CA TRP A 278 -2.40 18.33 15.74
C TRP A 278 -3.84 18.08 16.20
N GLY A 279 -4.05 17.08 17.07
CA GLY A 279 -5.37 16.80 17.65
C GLY A 279 -5.89 17.97 18.48
N LYS A 280 -5.02 18.68 19.20
CA LYS A 280 -5.41 19.85 20.01
C LYS A 280 -5.80 21.07 19.17
N ILE A 281 -5.22 21.23 17.96
CA ILE A 281 -5.50 22.37 17.08
C ILE A 281 -6.70 22.10 16.19
N TYR A 282 -6.79 20.92 15.59
CA TYR A 282 -7.77 20.60 14.55
C TYR A 282 -8.89 19.67 15.02
N GLY A 283 -8.86 19.14 16.26
CA GLY A 283 -9.89 18.26 16.79
C GLY A 283 -10.16 17.06 15.87
N ALA A 284 -11.44 16.77 15.61
CA ALA A 284 -11.86 15.67 14.75
C ALA A 284 -11.37 15.78 13.28
N TYR A 285 -11.14 17.00 12.79
CA TYR A 285 -10.60 17.20 11.43
C TYR A 285 -9.18 16.68 11.26
N ALA A 286 -8.40 16.63 12.35
CA ALA A 286 -7.06 16.06 12.32
C ALA A 286 -7.08 14.60 11.86
N LEU A 287 -8.09 13.82 12.29
CA LEU A 287 -8.24 12.42 11.91
C LEU A 287 -8.47 12.27 10.39
N ILE A 288 -9.32 13.11 9.82
CA ILE A 288 -9.62 13.08 8.37
C ILE A 288 -8.35 13.39 7.57
N ILE A 289 -7.59 14.40 7.99
CA ILE A 289 -6.33 14.79 7.35
C ILE A 289 -5.32 13.65 7.44
N VAL A 290 -5.16 13.04 8.62
CA VAL A 290 -4.24 11.92 8.85
C VAL A 290 -4.60 10.72 7.97
N ILE A 291 -5.89 10.36 7.88
CA ILE A 291 -6.37 9.28 7.03
C ILE A 291 -6.11 9.60 5.55
N ALA A 292 -6.40 10.83 5.11
CA ALA A 292 -6.17 11.25 3.72
C ALA A 292 -4.68 11.16 3.34
N PHE A 293 -3.78 11.63 4.21
CA PHE A 293 -2.33 11.49 4.02
C PHE A 293 -1.90 10.03 3.97
N TRP A 294 -2.39 9.20 4.89
CA TRP A 294 -2.05 7.78 4.91
C TRP A 294 -2.47 7.06 3.63
N ILE A 295 -3.68 7.33 3.16
CA ILE A 295 -4.19 6.77 1.89
C ILE A 295 -3.35 7.25 0.71
N TYR A 296 -2.99 8.54 0.68
CA TYR A 296 -2.16 9.11 -0.37
C TYR A 296 -0.76 8.45 -0.42
N PHE A 297 -0.09 8.31 0.74
CA PHE A 297 1.21 7.65 0.80
C PHE A 297 1.12 6.16 0.44
N THR A 298 0.06 5.47 0.84
CA THR A 298 -0.17 4.08 0.47
C THR A 298 -0.34 3.94 -1.05
N ALA A 299 -1.09 4.84 -1.68
CA ALA A 299 -1.25 4.88 -3.13
C ALA A 299 0.08 5.19 -3.84
N ALA A 300 0.88 6.13 -3.33
CA ALA A 300 2.19 6.45 -3.87
C ALA A 300 3.15 5.25 -3.79
N ILE A 301 3.21 4.55 -2.65
CA ILE A 301 4.02 3.35 -2.46
C ILE A 301 3.60 2.25 -3.43
N PHE A 302 2.30 2.05 -3.63
CA PHE A 302 1.78 1.10 -4.60
C PHE A 302 2.26 1.42 -6.01
N ILE A 303 2.17 2.67 -6.45
CA ILE A 303 2.62 3.09 -7.78
C ILE A 303 4.14 2.95 -7.94
N ILE A 304 4.92 3.36 -6.92
CA ILE A 304 6.38 3.21 -6.92
C ILE A 304 6.78 1.73 -7.05
N GLY A 305 6.11 0.84 -6.34
CA GLY A 305 6.37 -0.59 -6.47
C GLY A 305 6.06 -1.15 -7.86
N ALA A 306 4.96 -0.70 -8.48
CA ALA A 306 4.63 -1.05 -9.85
C ALA A 306 5.71 -0.58 -10.84
N GLU A 307 6.22 0.64 -10.67
CA GLU A 307 7.30 1.20 -11.48
C GLU A 307 8.60 0.41 -11.35
N ILE A 308 8.95 -0.01 -10.13
CA ILE A 308 10.13 -0.86 -9.90
C ILE A 308 9.93 -2.23 -10.57
N GLY A 309 8.74 -2.79 -10.49
CA GLY A 309 8.37 -4.01 -11.21
C GLY A 309 8.52 -3.88 -12.72
N LYS A 310 8.11 -2.74 -13.29
CA LYS A 310 8.25 -2.43 -14.72
C LYS A 310 9.71 -2.24 -15.12
N LEU A 311 10.51 -1.55 -14.32
CA LEU A 311 11.96 -1.43 -14.57
C LEU A 311 12.66 -2.79 -14.58
N PHE A 312 12.21 -3.71 -13.71
CA PHE A 312 12.72 -5.08 -13.71
C PHE A 312 12.29 -5.84 -14.99
N ASP A 313 11.07 -5.65 -15.44
CA ASP A 313 10.53 -6.26 -16.67
C ASP A 313 11.33 -5.84 -17.90
N GLU A 314 11.61 -4.54 -18.05
CA GLU A 314 12.41 -3.99 -19.14
C GLU A 314 13.82 -4.60 -19.17
N ARG A 315 14.45 -4.67 -18.01
CA ARG A 315 15.80 -5.28 -17.89
C ARG A 315 15.78 -6.78 -18.19
N LEU A 316 14.70 -7.46 -17.84
CA LEU A 316 14.54 -8.89 -18.16
C LEU A 316 14.41 -9.08 -19.67
N ASN A 317 13.61 -8.26 -20.33
CA ASN A 317 13.39 -8.30 -21.78
C ASN A 317 14.68 -7.94 -22.55
N GLU A 318 15.45 -6.94 -22.10
CA GLU A 318 16.77 -6.60 -22.67
C GLU A 318 17.75 -7.78 -22.60
N ARG A 319 17.77 -8.52 -21.49
CA ARG A 319 18.60 -9.71 -21.33
C ARG A 319 18.19 -10.83 -22.28
N ILE A 320 16.90 -11.13 -22.35
CA ILE A 320 16.36 -12.16 -23.25
C ILE A 320 16.68 -11.80 -24.71
N ALA A 321 16.48 -10.54 -25.11
CA ALA A 321 16.81 -10.07 -26.45
C ALA A 321 18.31 -10.20 -26.75
N SER A 322 19.18 -9.87 -25.78
CA SER A 322 20.65 -10.01 -25.94
C SER A 322 21.13 -11.46 -26.02
N GLU A 323 20.42 -12.39 -25.37
CA GLU A 323 20.71 -13.82 -25.45
C GLU A 323 20.31 -14.39 -26.83
N HIS A 324 19.17 -13.97 -27.38
CA HIS A 324 18.73 -14.41 -28.73
C HIS A 324 19.54 -13.76 -29.87
N ALA A 325 20.14 -12.59 -29.61
CA ALA A 325 21.01 -11.92 -30.60
C ALA A 325 22.45 -12.45 -30.64
N ARG A 326 22.83 -13.38 -29.76
CA ARG A 326 24.15 -14.04 -29.89
C ARG A 326 24.11 -14.96 -31.10
N PRO A 327 25.01 -14.78 -32.12
CA PRO A 327 25.07 -15.68 -33.25
C PRO A 327 25.39 -17.07 -32.72
N GLU A 328 24.55 -18.02 -33.13
CA GLU A 328 24.79 -19.45 -32.91
C GLU A 328 26.19 -19.76 -33.40
N TYR A 329 27.04 -20.35 -32.55
CA TYR A 329 28.41 -20.66 -32.85
C TYR A 329 28.42 -21.64 -34.03
N LEU A 330 28.64 -21.12 -35.24
CA LEU A 330 28.83 -21.99 -36.39
C LEU A 330 30.11 -22.83 -36.09
N PRO A 331 30.00 -24.16 -36.08
CA PRO A 331 31.18 -25.00 -35.91
C PRO A 331 32.20 -24.71 -37.03
N PRO A 332 33.51 -24.75 -36.74
CA PRO A 332 34.53 -24.49 -37.76
C PRO A 332 34.32 -25.43 -38.92
N ILE A 333 34.13 -24.88 -40.11
CA ILE A 333 34.09 -25.61 -41.37
C ILE A 333 35.45 -26.34 -41.48
N LYS A 334 35.42 -27.67 -41.44
CA LYS A 334 36.60 -28.51 -41.66
C LYS A 334 37.02 -28.48 -43.11
#